data_0b87ab53e9f8fa44ad8b4725e93235ce
#
_entry.id   0b87ab53e9f8fa44ad8b4725e93235ce
#
_cell.length_a   1.000
_cell.length_b   1.000
_cell.length_c   1.000
_cell.angle_alpha   90.00
_cell.angle_beta   90.00
_cell.angle_gamma   90.00
#
_symmetry.space_group_name_H-M   'P 1'
#
loop_
_entity.id
_entity.type
_entity.pdbx_description
1 polymer ?
#
loop_
_entity_poly.entity_id
_entity_poly.type
_entity_poly.pdbx_seq_one_letter_code
_entity_poly.pdbx_strand_id
1 'polypeptide(L)'
;MNPSTKIVSNRRQFLSTSVALGAGYALAGGSAIDAQDSSSDGASTSQTVQFFAIGDTHYFANEKSTTELMESSILNCHGLIDTLNKLPGTSIPGESGGGTVGPIRGVIHAGDIIDTGDKRGKTQESMQRREWDGYVEDFGLTGTEGRLKYPVYEVHGNHDSPGGDGLAIDGLIARSKARQGVSRSANGLHYSWDWGFVHCINLGIVVGQDRSIDQRRRYNPMDSLDFLIGDLQQHASDLSKPVLITHHVDVARYSKACDGSDAANLGMEWNPCDVAAYYEAIRKYNVLAIMYGHTHVRNIQHWNGTQRKVDQGIPLLNIDNSSHFSGGNQAFFYIEIDSKELRVREVATKDSWNSHFWTPSIWRFPVRSV
;
A
#
# COMPACT_ATOMS: atom_id res chain seq x y z
N MET A 1 40.78 -42.24 -16.21
CA MET A 1 41.84 -41.34 -16.75
C MET A 1 41.23 -39.95 -16.91
N ASN A 2 41.71 -39.02 -16.08
CA ASN A 2 41.44 -37.56 -16.14
C ASN A 2 42.10 -36.96 -17.40
N PRO A 3 41.75 -35.74 -17.87
CA PRO A 3 42.03 -34.54 -17.04
C PRO A 3 40.97 -33.41 -17.07
N SER A 4 41.03 -32.68 -15.95
CA SER A 4 40.48 -31.37 -15.67
C SER A 4 40.95 -30.26 -16.64
N THR A 5 40.07 -29.31 -16.95
CA THR A 5 40.50 -28.04 -17.47
C THR A 5 39.84 -26.91 -16.62
N LYS A 6 40.68 -26.21 -15.86
CA LYS A 6 40.35 -24.94 -15.16
C LYS A 6 40.28 -23.82 -16.17
N ILE A 7 39.21 -23.01 -16.13
CA ILE A 7 39.16 -21.71 -16.80
C ILE A 7 39.31 -20.64 -15.73
N VAL A 8 40.37 -19.86 -15.87
CA VAL A 8 40.71 -18.69 -15.05
C VAL A 8 40.02 -17.46 -15.67
N SER A 9 39.22 -16.76 -14.91
CA SER A 9 38.59 -15.51 -15.31
C SER A 9 39.45 -14.33 -14.90
N ASN A 10 39.84 -13.51 -15.90
CA ASN A 10 40.60 -12.27 -15.71
C ASN A 10 39.67 -11.09 -15.38
N ARG A 11 39.94 -10.44 -14.25
CA ARG A 11 39.42 -9.12 -13.91
C ARG A 11 40.08 -8.05 -14.80
N ARG A 12 39.31 -7.25 -15.50
CA ARG A 12 39.74 -5.97 -16.08
C ARG A 12 39.20 -4.82 -15.24
N GLN A 13 40.13 -4.09 -14.63
CA GLN A 13 39.90 -2.78 -14.02
C GLN A 13 39.70 -1.75 -15.16
N PHE A 14 38.69 -0.89 -15.01
CA PHE A 14 38.57 0.34 -15.80
C PHE A 14 38.81 1.54 -14.87
N LEU A 15 39.89 2.24 -15.15
CA LEU A 15 40.21 3.54 -14.57
C LEU A 15 39.37 4.62 -15.27
N SER A 16 38.64 5.41 -14.49
CA SER A 16 37.94 6.61 -14.96
C SER A 16 38.84 7.84 -14.78
N THR A 17 39.09 8.52 -15.88
CA THR A 17 39.79 9.81 -15.93
C THR A 17 38.76 10.94 -15.84
N SER A 18 38.87 11.76 -14.80
CA SER A 18 38.07 12.98 -14.64
C SER A 18 38.73 14.12 -15.39
N VAL A 19 38.01 14.80 -16.26
CA VAL A 19 38.41 16.10 -16.85
C VAL A 19 37.47 17.16 -16.28
N ALA A 20 38.04 18.09 -15.51
CA ALA A 20 37.39 19.31 -15.08
C ALA A 20 37.49 20.38 -16.14
N LEU A 21 36.37 20.95 -16.55
CA LEU A 21 36.31 22.21 -17.31
C LEU A 21 35.47 23.21 -16.52
N GLY A 22 36.17 24.21 -15.99
CA GLY A 22 35.54 25.38 -15.38
C GLY A 22 35.15 26.39 -16.48
N ALA A 23 33.96 26.95 -16.34
CA ALA A 23 33.59 28.21 -16.98
C ALA A 23 32.71 29.00 -16.00
N GLY A 24 33.26 30.10 -15.51
CA GLY A 24 32.53 31.09 -14.71
C GLY A 24 31.59 31.91 -15.58
N TYR A 25 30.46 32.29 -15.04
CA TYR A 25 29.66 33.43 -15.49
C TYR A 25 29.15 34.24 -14.29
N ALA A 26 29.16 35.54 -14.56
CA ALA A 26 29.06 36.65 -13.64
C ALA A 26 27.66 36.85 -13.05
N LEU A 27 27.68 37.47 -11.87
CA LEU A 27 26.58 38.07 -11.10
C LEU A 27 25.73 39.04 -11.95
N ALA A 28 24.43 38.87 -11.91
CA ALA A 28 23.47 39.95 -12.08
C ALA A 28 22.49 39.94 -10.90
N GLY A 29 22.46 41.04 -10.18
CA GLY A 29 21.61 41.26 -9.01
C GLY A 29 20.14 41.32 -9.39
N GLY A 30 19.32 40.73 -8.61
CA GLY A 30 17.86 40.84 -8.63
C GLY A 30 17.35 41.05 -7.21
N SER A 31 16.65 42.13 -7.02
CA SER A 31 16.14 42.70 -5.78
C SER A 31 15.35 41.68 -4.93
N ALA A 32 15.67 41.65 -3.64
CA ALA A 32 14.84 41.03 -2.62
C ALA A 32 13.49 41.78 -2.56
N ILE A 33 12.41 41.07 -2.77
CA ILE A 33 11.07 41.50 -2.40
C ILE A 33 10.85 41.03 -0.97
N ASP A 34 10.85 41.93 -0.04
CA ASP A 34 10.40 41.77 1.33
C ASP A 34 8.94 41.27 1.33
N ALA A 35 8.75 39.99 1.61
CA ALA A 35 7.44 39.48 1.97
C ALA A 35 7.12 39.96 3.39
N GLN A 36 6.30 40.98 3.52
CA GLN A 36 5.71 41.43 4.77
C GLN A 36 4.99 40.25 5.44
N ASP A 37 5.50 39.90 6.60
CA ASP A 37 4.89 39.03 7.59
C ASP A 37 3.62 39.69 8.12
N SER A 38 2.47 39.34 7.54
CA SER A 38 1.18 39.71 8.11
C SER A 38 0.80 38.64 9.12
N SER A 39 1.15 38.89 10.39
CA SER A 39 0.60 38.18 11.54
C SER A 39 -0.92 38.40 11.57
N SER A 40 -1.66 37.41 11.03
CA SER A 40 -3.07 37.22 11.29
C SER A 40 -3.24 36.15 12.34
N ASP A 41 -3.87 36.47 13.45
CA ASP A 41 -4.32 35.54 14.50
C ASP A 41 -5.00 34.33 13.88
N GLY A 42 -4.24 33.22 13.80
CA GLY A 42 -4.72 31.99 13.21
C GLY A 42 -5.35 31.12 14.28
N ALA A 43 -6.64 30.92 14.19
CA ALA A 43 -7.22 29.67 14.67
C ALA A 43 -6.38 28.53 14.04
N SER A 44 -5.67 27.76 14.86
CA SER A 44 -4.96 26.54 14.44
C SER A 44 -5.99 25.60 13.80
N THR A 45 -6.10 25.66 12.49
CA THR A 45 -6.84 24.63 11.74
C THR A 45 -6.09 23.34 11.97
N SER A 46 -6.59 22.48 12.85
CA SER A 46 -6.02 21.18 13.09
C SER A 46 -5.86 20.47 11.73
N GLN A 47 -4.61 20.21 11.36
CA GLN A 47 -4.31 19.62 10.07
C GLN A 47 -4.91 18.20 10.04
N THR A 48 -5.96 17.99 9.24
CA THR A 48 -6.61 16.70 9.09
C THR A 48 -6.09 16.02 7.81
N VAL A 49 -5.71 14.77 7.93
CA VAL A 49 -5.34 13.89 6.81
C VAL A 49 -6.54 13.04 6.46
N GLN A 50 -6.97 13.08 5.19
CA GLN A 50 -8.15 12.36 4.72
C GLN A 50 -7.80 11.61 3.44
N PHE A 51 -8.19 10.33 3.37
CA PHE A 51 -7.91 9.47 2.23
C PHE A 51 -8.90 8.33 2.12
N PHE A 52 -8.90 7.66 0.98
CA PHE A 52 -9.62 6.40 0.80
C PHE A 52 -8.67 5.22 0.91
N ALA A 53 -9.15 4.12 1.50
CA ALA A 53 -8.45 2.84 1.52
C ALA A 53 -9.31 1.79 0.82
N ILE A 54 -8.78 1.23 -0.26
CA ILE A 54 -9.41 0.21 -1.11
C ILE A 54 -8.55 -1.05 -1.15
N GLY A 55 -9.09 -2.17 -1.58
CA GLY A 55 -8.36 -3.41 -1.81
C GLY A 55 -9.07 -4.33 -2.77
N ASP A 56 -8.37 -5.35 -3.23
CA ASP A 56 -8.96 -6.50 -3.95
C ASP A 56 -9.83 -6.06 -5.14
N THR A 57 -9.25 -5.23 -6.03
CA THR A 57 -9.94 -4.73 -7.22
C THR A 57 -10.06 -5.78 -8.31
N HIS A 58 -9.08 -6.70 -8.39
CA HIS A 58 -9.07 -7.82 -9.32
C HIS A 58 -9.48 -7.44 -10.74
N TYR A 59 -8.70 -6.58 -11.41
CA TYR A 59 -8.89 -6.41 -12.85
C TYR A 59 -8.80 -7.77 -13.51
N PHE A 60 -9.83 -8.15 -14.25
CA PHE A 60 -9.93 -9.48 -14.81
C PHE A 60 -10.19 -9.43 -16.31
N ALA A 61 -9.32 -10.09 -17.09
CA ALA A 61 -9.46 -10.22 -18.52
C ALA A 61 -10.46 -11.32 -18.89
N ASN A 62 -11.04 -11.21 -20.05
CA ASN A 62 -11.96 -12.21 -20.58
C ASN A 62 -11.17 -13.46 -21.04
N GLU A 63 -11.42 -14.61 -20.45
CA GLU A 63 -10.71 -15.87 -20.81
C GLU A 63 -10.89 -16.27 -22.28
N LYS A 64 -11.98 -15.85 -22.93
CA LYS A 64 -12.26 -16.13 -24.35
C LYS A 64 -11.65 -15.10 -25.28
N SER A 65 -11.35 -13.89 -24.77
CA SER A 65 -10.74 -12.78 -25.50
C SER A 65 -9.76 -12.05 -24.58
N THR A 66 -8.55 -12.61 -24.46
CA THR A 66 -7.54 -12.18 -23.47
C THR A 66 -7.03 -10.74 -23.65
N THR A 67 -7.44 -10.07 -24.74
CA THR A 67 -7.15 -8.66 -25.01
C THR A 67 -8.26 -7.72 -24.54
N GLU A 68 -9.33 -8.26 -23.96
CA GLU A 68 -10.48 -7.52 -23.46
C GLU A 68 -10.65 -7.79 -21.96
N LEU A 69 -11.02 -6.78 -21.20
CA LEU A 69 -11.44 -6.96 -19.82
C LEU A 69 -12.85 -7.57 -19.77
N MET A 70 -13.11 -8.34 -18.74
CA MET A 70 -14.45 -8.82 -18.45
C MET A 70 -15.39 -7.63 -18.16
N GLU A 71 -16.59 -7.64 -18.71
CA GLU A 71 -17.55 -6.54 -18.56
C GLU A 71 -17.86 -6.23 -17.09
N SER A 72 -18.05 -7.26 -16.26
CA SER A 72 -18.29 -7.07 -14.82
C SER A 72 -17.10 -6.45 -14.10
N SER A 73 -15.86 -6.76 -14.50
CA SER A 73 -14.66 -6.12 -13.96
C SER A 73 -14.63 -4.63 -14.29
N ILE A 74 -14.88 -4.28 -15.57
CA ILE A 74 -14.95 -2.88 -16.01
C ILE A 74 -16.04 -2.12 -15.24
N LEU A 75 -17.26 -2.68 -15.14
CA LEU A 75 -18.39 -2.03 -14.48
C LEU A 75 -18.09 -1.77 -13.00
N ASN A 76 -17.55 -2.76 -12.28
CA ASN A 76 -17.21 -2.63 -10.87
C ASN A 76 -16.09 -1.63 -10.63
N CYS A 77 -15.00 -1.71 -11.39
CA CYS A 77 -13.86 -0.80 -11.25
C CYS A 77 -14.22 0.64 -11.59
N HIS A 78 -14.94 0.85 -12.71
CA HIS A 78 -15.39 2.18 -13.10
C HIS A 78 -16.38 2.78 -12.11
N GLY A 79 -17.35 1.98 -11.63
CA GLY A 79 -18.31 2.41 -10.62
C GLY A 79 -17.65 2.79 -9.30
N LEU A 80 -16.68 2.00 -8.83
CA LEU A 80 -15.85 2.34 -7.67
C LEU A 80 -15.15 3.69 -7.86
N ILE A 81 -14.41 3.86 -8.96
CA ILE A 81 -13.64 5.08 -9.24
C ILE A 81 -14.54 6.30 -9.34
N ASP A 82 -15.69 6.18 -10.02
CA ASP A 82 -16.68 7.25 -10.12
C ASP A 82 -17.25 7.64 -8.75
N THR A 83 -17.44 6.67 -7.86
CA THR A 83 -17.88 6.90 -6.49
C THR A 83 -16.79 7.64 -5.71
N LEU A 84 -15.53 7.18 -5.75
CA LEU A 84 -14.40 7.86 -5.11
C LEU A 84 -14.26 9.31 -5.57
N ASN A 85 -14.40 9.56 -6.88
CA ASN A 85 -14.30 10.89 -7.46
C ASN A 85 -15.45 11.84 -7.05
N LYS A 86 -16.62 11.31 -6.74
CA LYS A 86 -17.83 12.11 -6.42
C LYS A 86 -18.03 12.39 -4.95
N LEU A 87 -17.46 11.58 -4.06
CA LEU A 87 -17.67 11.69 -2.60
C LEU A 87 -17.16 12.99 -1.96
N PRO A 88 -16.00 13.55 -2.31
CA PRO A 88 -15.51 14.78 -1.67
C PRO A 88 -16.48 15.94 -1.79
N GLY A 89 -16.72 16.62 -0.66
CA GLY A 89 -17.70 17.67 -0.56
C GLY A 89 -19.14 17.23 -0.27
N THR A 90 -19.41 15.91 -0.26
CA THR A 90 -20.74 15.39 0.07
C THR A 90 -20.94 15.24 1.57
N SER A 91 -22.21 15.29 2.01
CA SER A 91 -22.56 15.09 3.42
C SER A 91 -22.47 13.62 3.82
N ILE A 92 -21.97 13.37 5.01
CA ILE A 92 -21.97 12.06 5.66
C ILE A 92 -23.23 11.97 6.51
N PRO A 93 -24.03 10.90 6.42
CA PRO A 93 -25.23 10.72 7.22
C PRO A 93 -24.96 10.74 8.72
N GLY A 94 -25.94 11.22 9.51
CA GLY A 94 -25.79 11.32 10.96
C GLY A 94 -25.53 9.99 11.66
N GLU A 95 -26.13 8.90 11.21
CA GLU A 95 -25.90 7.54 11.69
C GLU A 95 -24.47 7.04 11.41
N SER A 96 -23.81 7.61 10.41
CA SER A 96 -22.38 7.35 10.09
C SER A 96 -21.44 8.43 10.67
N GLY A 97 -21.93 9.21 11.64
CA GLY A 97 -21.19 10.21 12.39
C GLY A 97 -21.24 11.62 11.85
N GLY A 98 -21.97 11.87 10.77
CA GLY A 98 -22.18 13.20 10.21
C GLY A 98 -20.91 13.86 9.68
N GLY A 99 -21.06 15.10 9.25
CA GLY A 99 -19.98 15.90 8.68
C GLY A 99 -19.98 15.92 7.16
N THR A 100 -18.84 16.26 6.58
CA THR A 100 -18.64 16.36 5.13
C THR A 100 -17.35 15.65 4.76
N VAL A 101 -17.36 14.88 3.66
CA VAL A 101 -16.14 14.30 3.10
C VAL A 101 -15.21 15.44 2.66
N GLY A 102 -14.05 15.53 3.28
CA GLY A 102 -13.12 16.62 3.02
C GLY A 102 -12.18 16.35 1.84
N PRO A 103 -11.14 17.17 1.68
CA PRO A 103 -10.18 17.03 0.58
C PRO A 103 -9.33 15.77 0.75
N ILE A 104 -9.31 14.94 -0.29
CA ILE A 104 -8.63 13.65 -0.29
C ILE A 104 -7.16 13.80 -0.68
N ARG A 105 -6.25 13.25 0.14
CA ARG A 105 -4.81 13.21 -0.12
C ARG A 105 -4.42 12.16 -1.15
N GLY A 106 -5.18 11.08 -1.25
CA GLY A 106 -4.91 9.96 -2.15
C GLY A 106 -5.75 8.74 -1.84
N VAL A 107 -5.45 7.66 -2.53
CA VAL A 107 -6.03 6.34 -2.35
C VAL A 107 -4.93 5.37 -1.98
N ILE A 108 -5.07 4.64 -0.87
CA ILE A 108 -4.21 3.50 -0.54
C ILE A 108 -4.90 2.24 -1.04
N HIS A 109 -4.19 1.43 -1.82
CA HIS A 109 -4.68 0.18 -2.39
C HIS A 109 -3.96 -1.01 -1.77
N ALA A 110 -4.69 -1.84 -1.03
CA ALA A 110 -4.14 -2.92 -0.21
C ALA A 110 -3.83 -4.23 -0.96
N GLY A 111 -3.63 -4.17 -2.29
CA GLY A 111 -3.21 -5.33 -3.10
C GLY A 111 -4.33 -6.05 -3.81
N ASP A 112 -3.98 -7.14 -4.51
CA ASP A 112 -4.81 -7.87 -5.46
C ASP A 112 -5.42 -6.91 -6.51
N ILE A 113 -4.52 -6.28 -7.25
CA ILE A 113 -4.81 -5.30 -8.30
C ILE A 113 -5.35 -6.01 -9.53
N ILE A 114 -4.63 -7.05 -10.00
CA ILE A 114 -5.02 -7.93 -11.12
C ILE A 114 -5.39 -9.32 -10.59
N ASP A 115 -6.10 -10.12 -11.39
CA ASP A 115 -6.56 -11.44 -10.95
C ASP A 115 -5.65 -12.60 -11.36
N THR A 116 -4.87 -12.47 -12.43
CA THR A 116 -4.18 -13.62 -13.02
C THR A 116 -2.66 -13.62 -12.88
N GLY A 117 -2.08 -12.66 -12.12
CA GLY A 117 -0.63 -12.55 -11.97
C GLY A 117 0.06 -13.74 -11.27
N ASP A 118 -0.69 -14.52 -10.50
CA ASP A 118 -0.24 -15.77 -9.89
C ASP A 118 -0.24 -16.98 -10.86
N LYS A 119 -0.86 -16.86 -12.02
CA LYS A 119 -1.03 -17.93 -13.02
C LYS A 119 0.08 -17.90 -14.05
N ARG A 120 0.33 -19.02 -14.70
CA ARG A 120 1.42 -19.16 -15.70
C ARG A 120 0.88 -19.71 -17.03
N GLY A 121 1.47 -19.27 -18.14
CA GLY A 121 1.16 -19.70 -19.51
C GLY A 121 0.86 -18.53 -20.43
N LYS A 122 0.96 -18.75 -21.74
CA LYS A 122 0.81 -17.68 -22.75
C LYS A 122 -0.56 -16.96 -22.71
N THR A 123 -1.60 -17.70 -22.43
CA THR A 123 -2.96 -17.16 -22.27
C THR A 123 -2.99 -16.25 -21.07
N GLN A 124 -2.49 -16.71 -19.92
CA GLN A 124 -2.44 -15.95 -18.68
C GLN A 124 -1.54 -14.73 -18.79
N GLU A 125 -0.39 -14.82 -19.46
CA GLU A 125 0.48 -13.67 -19.73
C GLU A 125 -0.21 -12.58 -20.56
N SER A 126 -1.04 -12.97 -21.55
CA SER A 126 -1.86 -12.02 -22.30
C SER A 126 -2.94 -11.39 -21.43
N MET A 127 -3.61 -12.17 -20.58
CA MET A 127 -4.59 -11.67 -19.62
C MET A 127 -3.95 -10.68 -18.63
N GLN A 128 -2.83 -11.04 -18.00
CA GLN A 128 -2.09 -10.19 -17.06
C GLN A 128 -1.76 -8.83 -17.67
N ARG A 129 -1.35 -8.82 -18.93
CA ARG A 129 -1.05 -7.58 -19.64
C ARG A 129 -2.29 -6.70 -19.77
N ARG A 130 -3.41 -7.28 -20.20
CA ARG A 130 -4.66 -6.51 -20.36
C ARG A 130 -5.22 -6.03 -19.03
N GLU A 131 -5.13 -6.84 -17.99
CA GLU A 131 -5.55 -6.51 -16.62
C GLU A 131 -4.72 -5.34 -16.07
N TRP A 132 -3.39 -5.43 -16.21
CA TRP A 132 -2.47 -4.37 -15.80
C TRP A 132 -2.68 -3.06 -16.58
N ASP A 133 -2.81 -3.16 -17.89
CA ASP A 133 -3.06 -1.99 -18.74
C ASP A 133 -4.37 -1.31 -18.33
N GLY A 134 -5.44 -2.10 -18.07
CA GLY A 134 -6.71 -1.57 -17.58
C GLY A 134 -6.61 -0.87 -16.24
N TYR A 135 -5.87 -1.44 -15.30
CA TYR A 135 -5.60 -0.79 -14.02
C TYR A 135 -4.87 0.55 -14.20
N VAL A 136 -3.83 0.58 -15.02
CA VAL A 136 -3.04 1.80 -15.25
C VAL A 136 -3.85 2.86 -15.99
N GLU A 137 -4.66 2.46 -16.98
CA GLU A 137 -5.57 3.34 -17.71
C GLU A 137 -6.59 4.03 -16.78
N ASP A 138 -7.09 3.31 -15.78
CA ASP A 138 -8.12 3.80 -14.88
C ASP A 138 -7.55 4.54 -13.66
N PHE A 139 -6.58 3.94 -12.97
CA PHE A 139 -6.07 4.51 -11.73
C PHE A 139 -5.01 5.59 -11.92
N GLY A 140 -4.27 5.61 -13.06
CA GLY A 140 -3.17 6.56 -13.23
C GLY A 140 -2.10 6.41 -12.14
N LEU A 141 -1.41 7.49 -11.79
CA LEU A 141 -0.40 7.53 -10.73
C LEU A 141 -0.57 8.73 -9.80
N THR A 142 -0.77 9.90 -10.36
CA THR A 142 -0.73 11.20 -9.64
C THR A 142 -2.12 11.81 -9.44
N GLY A 143 -3.15 11.24 -10.07
CA GLY A 143 -4.51 11.77 -10.11
C GLY A 143 -4.76 12.78 -11.23
N THR A 144 -3.80 12.95 -12.13
CA THR A 144 -3.92 13.80 -13.35
C THR A 144 -4.01 12.95 -14.61
N GLU A 145 -3.69 11.67 -14.51
CA GLU A 145 -3.83 10.64 -15.53
C GLU A 145 -4.93 9.65 -15.14
N GLY A 146 -5.51 9.00 -16.09
CA GLY A 146 -6.53 7.99 -15.85
C GLY A 146 -7.88 8.55 -15.43
N ARG A 147 -8.74 7.65 -14.96
CA ARG A 147 -10.11 7.96 -14.52
C ARG A 147 -10.15 8.47 -13.08
N LEU A 148 -9.30 7.91 -12.19
CA LEU A 148 -9.18 8.32 -10.79
C LEU A 148 -8.54 9.70 -10.70
N LYS A 149 -9.12 10.61 -9.90
CA LYS A 149 -8.66 12.00 -9.74
C LYS A 149 -7.74 12.22 -8.53
N TYR A 150 -7.20 11.15 -7.97
CA TYR A 150 -6.34 11.18 -6.79
C TYR A 150 -5.08 10.36 -7.01
N PRO A 151 -3.95 10.73 -6.38
CA PRO A 151 -2.79 9.86 -6.33
C PRO A 151 -3.15 8.52 -5.70
N VAL A 152 -2.63 7.42 -6.26
CA VAL A 152 -2.84 6.08 -5.70
C VAL A 152 -1.53 5.50 -5.20
N TYR A 153 -1.56 4.83 -4.05
CA TYR A 153 -0.41 4.22 -3.35
C TYR A 153 -0.72 2.76 -3.09
N GLU A 154 -0.19 1.89 -3.92
CA GLU A 154 -0.53 0.47 -3.95
C GLU A 154 0.54 -0.43 -3.35
N VAL A 155 0.13 -1.55 -2.78
CA VAL A 155 0.95 -2.73 -2.52
C VAL A 155 0.54 -3.86 -3.48
N HIS A 156 1.36 -4.90 -3.64
CA HIS A 156 0.94 -6.10 -4.36
C HIS A 156 0.27 -7.09 -3.43
N GLY A 157 -0.64 -7.89 -3.99
CA GLY A 157 -1.25 -9.02 -3.33
C GLY A 157 -0.85 -10.35 -3.95
N ASN A 158 -1.51 -11.44 -3.56
CA ASN A 158 -1.16 -12.77 -4.02
C ASN A 158 -1.64 -13.04 -5.46
N HIS A 159 -2.68 -12.40 -5.92
CA HIS A 159 -3.12 -12.47 -7.31
C HIS A 159 -2.22 -11.64 -8.24
N ASP A 160 -1.54 -10.62 -7.74
CA ASP A 160 -0.52 -9.89 -8.49
C ASP A 160 0.75 -10.72 -8.69
N SER A 161 1.28 -11.29 -7.62
CA SER A 161 2.33 -12.31 -7.61
C SER A 161 2.66 -12.80 -6.20
N PRO A 162 2.50 -14.08 -5.89
CA PRO A 162 2.92 -14.64 -4.60
C PRO A 162 4.45 -14.69 -4.45
N GLY A 163 5.17 -14.74 -5.56
CA GLY A 163 6.65 -14.85 -5.61
C GLY A 163 7.37 -13.51 -5.65
N GLY A 164 6.67 -12.40 -5.85
CA GLY A 164 7.28 -11.09 -6.01
C GLY A 164 7.99 -10.90 -7.36
N ASP A 165 7.50 -11.54 -8.42
CA ASP A 165 8.01 -11.48 -9.78
C ASP A 165 6.88 -11.31 -10.81
N GLY A 166 7.22 -11.01 -12.05
CA GLY A 166 6.27 -10.94 -13.16
C GLY A 166 5.76 -9.53 -13.45
N LEU A 167 4.82 -9.45 -14.40
CA LEU A 167 4.42 -8.20 -15.05
C LEU A 167 3.86 -7.16 -14.06
N ALA A 168 2.99 -7.56 -13.15
CA ALA A 168 2.40 -6.65 -12.18
C ALA A 168 3.46 -6.10 -11.21
N ILE A 169 4.40 -6.94 -10.76
CA ILE A 169 5.50 -6.52 -9.89
C ILE A 169 6.43 -5.54 -10.60
N ASP A 170 6.83 -5.84 -11.84
CA ASP A 170 7.65 -4.92 -12.65
C ASP A 170 6.95 -3.58 -12.85
N GLY A 171 5.64 -3.61 -13.07
CA GLY A 171 4.81 -2.44 -13.19
C GLY A 171 4.74 -1.62 -11.89
N LEU A 172 4.54 -2.27 -10.75
CA LEU A 172 4.52 -1.62 -9.43
C LEU A 172 5.87 -0.98 -9.08
N ILE A 173 6.97 -1.67 -9.37
CA ILE A 173 8.32 -1.12 -9.20
C ILE A 173 8.53 0.11 -10.09
N ALA A 174 8.10 0.05 -11.36
CA ALA A 174 8.19 1.18 -12.27
C ALA A 174 7.36 2.38 -11.78
N ARG A 175 6.13 2.14 -11.31
CA ARG A 175 5.25 3.17 -10.72
C ARG A 175 5.87 3.77 -9.45
N SER A 176 6.39 2.93 -8.55
CA SER A 176 7.09 3.39 -7.35
C SER A 176 8.28 4.30 -7.73
N LYS A 177 9.10 3.91 -8.71
CA LYS A 177 10.24 4.72 -9.20
C LYS A 177 9.81 6.06 -9.80
N ALA A 178 8.66 6.13 -10.42
CA ALA A 178 8.12 7.37 -11.00
C ALA A 178 7.57 8.35 -9.97
N ARG A 179 7.22 7.88 -8.75
CA ARG A 179 6.70 8.74 -7.67
C ARG A 179 7.75 9.72 -7.18
N GLN A 180 7.33 10.94 -6.87
CA GLN A 180 8.15 11.93 -6.19
C GLN A 180 7.84 11.94 -4.68
N GLY A 181 8.80 12.38 -3.87
CA GLY A 181 8.60 12.56 -2.43
C GLY A 181 8.38 11.26 -1.65
N VAL A 182 8.89 10.13 -2.14
CA VAL A 182 8.81 8.83 -1.45
C VAL A 182 10.21 8.29 -1.14
N SER A 183 10.37 7.62 0.01
CA SER A 183 11.51 6.78 0.34
C SER A 183 11.25 5.36 -0.21
N ARG A 184 12.28 4.65 -0.69
CA ARG A 184 12.11 3.35 -1.37
C ARG A 184 13.12 2.33 -0.89
N SER A 185 12.69 1.06 -0.86
CA SER A 185 13.58 -0.09 -0.76
C SER A 185 14.52 -0.21 -1.97
N ALA A 186 15.60 -0.94 -1.81
CA ALA A 186 16.57 -1.17 -2.89
C ALA A 186 15.94 -1.87 -4.13
N ASN A 187 14.98 -2.79 -3.90
CA ASN A 187 14.23 -3.46 -4.95
C ASN A 187 13.13 -2.57 -5.58
N GLY A 188 12.78 -1.44 -4.93
CA GLY A 188 11.78 -0.49 -5.42
C GLY A 188 10.33 -0.89 -5.16
N LEU A 189 10.07 -2.02 -4.49
CA LEU A 189 8.72 -2.53 -4.26
C LEU A 189 8.08 -1.93 -3.00
N HIS A 190 8.88 -1.76 -1.95
CA HIS A 190 8.42 -1.14 -0.70
C HIS A 190 8.75 0.34 -0.71
N TYR A 191 7.85 1.16 -0.16
CA TYR A 191 8.08 2.61 -0.12
C TYR A 191 7.25 3.27 0.98
N SER A 192 7.68 4.47 1.37
CA SER A 192 7.01 5.30 2.37
C SER A 192 6.91 6.75 1.92
N TRP A 193 5.99 7.48 2.53
CA TRP A 193 5.79 8.92 2.29
C TRP A 193 5.09 9.58 3.50
N ASP A 194 5.10 10.90 3.52
CA ASP A 194 4.38 11.67 4.53
C ASP A 194 3.13 12.34 3.94
N TRP A 195 2.02 12.22 4.65
CA TRP A 195 0.87 13.09 4.49
C TRP A 195 0.77 14.03 5.69
N GLY A 196 1.44 15.18 5.58
CA GLY A 196 1.55 16.12 6.70
C GLY A 196 2.27 15.49 7.90
N PHE A 197 1.56 15.32 9.02
CA PHE A 197 2.12 14.74 10.24
C PHE A 197 2.07 13.20 10.28
N VAL A 198 1.41 12.55 9.34
CA VAL A 198 1.25 11.09 9.27
C VAL A 198 2.28 10.48 8.33
N HIS A 199 3.02 9.50 8.82
CA HIS A 199 3.95 8.68 8.02
C HIS A 199 3.26 7.42 7.52
N CYS A 200 3.28 7.17 6.22
CA CYS A 200 2.64 6.04 5.56
C CYS A 200 3.69 5.11 4.96
N ILE A 201 3.53 3.79 5.15
CA ILE A 201 4.49 2.76 4.71
C ILE A 201 3.75 1.64 3.98
N ASN A 202 4.16 1.35 2.75
CA ASN A 202 3.66 0.23 1.93
C ASN A 202 4.72 -0.87 1.84
N LEU A 203 4.35 -2.12 2.22
CA LEU A 203 5.28 -3.25 2.40
C LEU A 203 5.02 -4.47 1.50
N GLY A 204 4.10 -4.38 0.56
CA GLY A 204 3.77 -5.50 -0.34
C GLY A 204 2.87 -6.55 0.31
N ILE A 205 3.12 -7.84 0.00
CA ILE A 205 2.18 -8.91 0.35
C ILE A 205 2.24 -9.31 1.83
N VAL A 206 3.43 -9.53 2.37
CA VAL A 206 3.73 -9.89 3.76
C VAL A 206 4.99 -9.18 4.23
N VAL A 207 5.23 -9.15 5.54
CA VAL A 207 6.44 -8.54 6.11
C VAL A 207 7.40 -9.63 6.61
N GLY A 208 8.64 -9.60 6.18
CA GLY A 208 9.64 -10.58 6.56
C GLY A 208 11.00 -10.32 5.89
N GLN A 209 11.94 -11.25 6.11
CA GLN A 209 13.29 -11.22 5.55
C GLN A 209 13.55 -12.45 4.67
N ASP A 210 14.09 -12.24 3.47
CA ASP A 210 14.40 -13.32 2.53
C ASP A 210 15.50 -14.25 3.06
N ARG A 211 16.53 -13.69 3.66
CA ARG A 211 17.70 -14.43 4.20
C ARG A 211 17.38 -15.33 5.40
N SER A 212 16.26 -15.13 6.09
CA SER A 212 15.83 -15.98 7.20
C SER A 212 15.15 -17.27 6.74
N ILE A 213 15.11 -17.52 5.43
CA ILE A 213 14.33 -18.55 4.81
C ILE A 213 15.23 -19.61 4.20
N ASP A 214 15.52 -20.66 4.96
CA ASP A 214 16.05 -21.91 4.42
C ASP A 214 14.94 -22.75 3.72
N GLN A 215 13.70 -22.26 3.72
CA GLN A 215 12.53 -23.01 3.28
C GLN A 215 11.64 -22.18 2.35
N ARG A 216 10.96 -22.87 1.43
CA ARG A 216 9.99 -22.24 0.53
C ARG A 216 8.82 -21.70 1.33
N ARG A 217 8.52 -20.43 1.15
CA ARG A 217 7.29 -19.79 1.65
C ARG A 217 6.24 -19.76 0.57
N ARG A 218 4.97 -19.65 0.99
CA ARG A 218 3.89 -19.40 0.06
C ARG A 218 4.01 -18.02 -0.58
N TYR A 219 4.38 -17.02 0.22
CA TYR A 219 4.57 -15.64 -0.23
C TYR A 219 5.98 -15.15 0.06
N ASN A 220 6.54 -14.41 -0.89
CA ASN A 220 7.87 -13.83 -0.74
C ASN A 220 7.78 -12.41 -0.12
N PRO A 221 8.39 -12.15 1.04
CA PRO A 221 8.36 -10.83 1.67
C PRO A 221 9.26 -9.80 1.00
N MET A 222 10.16 -10.20 0.10
CA MET A 222 11.06 -9.30 -0.64
C MET A 222 11.86 -8.33 0.25
N ASP A 223 12.35 -8.81 1.40
CA ASP A 223 13.09 -8.03 2.42
C ASP A 223 12.31 -6.81 2.98
N SER A 224 11.00 -6.87 3.01
CA SER A 224 10.14 -5.78 3.50
C SER A 224 10.38 -5.42 4.97
N LEU A 225 10.80 -6.38 5.82
CA LEU A 225 11.11 -6.11 7.23
C LEU A 225 12.37 -5.26 7.39
N ASP A 226 13.42 -5.50 6.60
CA ASP A 226 14.65 -4.69 6.65
C ASP A 226 14.35 -3.25 6.19
N PHE A 227 13.53 -3.08 5.14
CA PHE A 227 13.06 -1.76 4.72
C PHE A 227 12.27 -1.07 5.85
N LEU A 228 11.29 -1.73 6.44
CA LEU A 228 10.46 -1.20 7.52
C LEU A 228 11.30 -0.71 8.70
N ILE A 229 12.26 -1.52 9.16
CA ILE A 229 13.13 -1.16 10.29
C ILE A 229 13.94 0.10 9.97
N GLY A 230 14.57 0.14 8.80
CA GLY A 230 15.38 1.30 8.37
C GLY A 230 14.53 2.56 8.18
N ASP A 231 13.35 2.42 7.59
CA ASP A 231 12.43 3.50 7.32
C ASP A 231 11.88 4.14 8.61
N LEU A 232 11.43 3.32 9.56
CA LEU A 232 10.96 3.80 10.87
C LEU A 232 12.07 4.51 11.66
N GLN A 233 13.33 4.02 11.60
CA GLN A 233 14.46 4.68 12.24
C GLN A 233 14.75 6.06 11.63
N GLN A 234 14.59 6.18 10.33
CA GLN A 234 14.89 7.40 9.59
C GLN A 234 13.75 8.44 9.67
N HIS A 235 12.50 8.00 9.53
CA HIS A 235 11.35 8.87 9.30
C HIS A 235 10.38 8.98 10.48
N ALA A 236 10.45 8.05 11.45
CA ALA A 236 9.62 8.01 12.66
C ALA A 236 10.45 7.93 13.95
N SER A 237 11.66 8.47 13.94
CA SER A 237 12.53 8.53 15.13
C SER A 237 11.91 9.31 16.30
N ASP A 238 11.07 10.29 16.02
CA ASP A 238 10.10 10.82 16.96
C ASP A 238 8.97 9.79 17.14
N LEU A 239 8.97 9.13 18.30
CA LEU A 239 8.03 8.06 18.60
C LEU A 239 6.58 8.54 18.74
N SER A 240 6.33 9.86 18.81
CA SER A 240 5.00 10.45 18.78
C SER A 240 4.43 10.52 17.36
N LYS A 241 5.28 10.48 16.31
CA LYS A 241 4.86 10.59 14.92
C LYS A 241 3.89 9.46 14.55
N PRO A 242 2.67 9.78 14.11
CA PRO A 242 1.69 8.78 13.70
C PRO A 242 2.15 8.00 12.47
N VAL A 243 2.01 6.68 12.51
CA VAL A 243 2.44 5.77 11.42
C VAL A 243 1.25 4.93 10.95
N LEU A 244 1.06 4.83 9.64
CA LEU A 244 0.18 3.86 8.99
C LEU A 244 1.02 2.85 8.23
N ILE A 245 0.67 1.57 8.33
CA ILE A 245 1.35 0.50 7.60
C ILE A 245 0.32 -0.22 6.73
N THR A 246 0.69 -0.52 5.47
CA THR A 246 -0.13 -1.30 4.55
C THR A 246 0.66 -2.49 4.04
N HIS A 247 0.05 -3.66 4.11
CA HIS A 247 0.46 -4.88 3.42
C HIS A 247 -0.79 -5.66 3.03
N HIS A 248 -0.69 -6.77 2.29
CA HIS A 248 -1.88 -7.40 1.74
C HIS A 248 -2.54 -8.42 2.68
N VAL A 249 -1.78 -9.26 3.37
CA VAL A 249 -2.30 -10.44 4.11
C VAL A 249 -2.41 -10.21 5.61
N ASP A 250 -3.48 -10.70 6.24
CA ASP A 250 -3.72 -10.62 7.69
C ASP A 250 -2.58 -11.26 8.50
N VAL A 251 -1.87 -10.44 9.27
CA VAL A 251 -0.76 -10.89 10.13
C VAL A 251 -1.23 -11.61 11.38
N ALA A 252 -2.36 -11.21 11.93
CA ALA A 252 -2.82 -11.72 13.23
C ALA A 252 -3.25 -13.18 13.20
N ARG A 253 -3.63 -13.72 12.03
CA ARG A 253 -3.93 -15.15 11.86
C ARG A 253 -2.73 -16.06 12.13
N TYR A 254 -1.53 -15.54 12.03
CA TYR A 254 -0.27 -16.26 12.12
C TYR A 254 0.55 -15.93 13.36
N SER A 255 -0.04 -15.26 14.34
CA SER A 255 0.58 -14.89 15.61
C SER A 255 0.73 -16.11 16.52
N LYS A 256 1.62 -17.01 16.16
CA LYS A 256 1.99 -18.22 16.91
C LYS A 256 3.38 -18.07 17.52
N ALA A 257 3.78 -19.03 18.35
CA ALA A 257 5.14 -19.08 18.87
C ALA A 257 6.17 -19.27 17.73
N CYS A 258 7.24 -18.51 17.76
CA CYS A 258 8.39 -18.68 16.89
C CYS A 258 9.33 -19.74 17.48
N ASP A 259 8.96 -21.00 17.37
CA ASP A 259 9.70 -22.15 17.89
C ASP A 259 10.25 -23.09 16.81
N GLY A 260 10.06 -22.73 15.54
CA GLY A 260 10.46 -23.52 14.38
C GLY A 260 9.56 -24.71 14.05
N SER A 261 8.51 -24.97 14.84
CA SER A 261 7.59 -26.09 14.58
C SER A 261 6.83 -25.97 13.26
N ASP A 262 6.59 -24.74 12.80
CA ASP A 262 5.91 -24.45 11.54
C ASP A 262 6.87 -24.27 10.35
N ALA A 263 8.19 -24.43 10.55
CA ALA A 263 9.20 -24.18 9.53
C ALA A 263 9.02 -25.03 8.25
N ALA A 264 8.44 -26.22 8.38
CA ALA A 264 8.14 -27.12 7.25
C ALA A 264 6.75 -26.90 6.61
N ASN A 265 5.92 -25.99 7.15
CA ASN A 265 4.56 -25.80 6.66
C ASN A 265 4.52 -24.79 5.51
N LEU A 266 4.69 -25.26 4.30
CA LEU A 266 4.66 -24.46 3.06
C LEU A 266 3.27 -23.88 2.74
N GLY A 267 2.22 -24.29 3.43
CA GLY A 267 0.86 -23.78 3.26
C GLY A 267 0.61 -22.48 4.02
N MET A 268 1.52 -22.07 4.91
CA MET A 268 1.37 -20.85 5.68
C MET A 268 1.71 -19.62 4.83
N GLU A 269 0.86 -18.61 4.94
CA GLU A 269 1.05 -17.33 4.25
C GLU A 269 2.13 -16.49 4.92
N TRP A 270 2.25 -16.58 6.25
CA TRP A 270 3.31 -15.94 7.04
C TRP A 270 4.14 -16.98 7.79
N ASN A 271 5.40 -16.68 8.00
CA ASN A 271 6.21 -17.40 8.97
C ASN A 271 5.99 -16.78 10.37
N PRO A 272 5.68 -17.58 11.43
CA PRO A 272 5.49 -17.06 12.79
C PRO A 272 6.67 -16.25 13.33
N CYS A 273 7.91 -16.58 12.94
CA CYS A 273 9.09 -15.82 13.35
C CYS A 273 9.13 -14.43 12.69
N ASP A 274 8.67 -14.29 11.44
CA ASP A 274 8.53 -12.99 10.82
C ASP A 274 7.42 -12.16 11.47
N VAL A 275 6.30 -12.80 11.84
CA VAL A 275 5.22 -12.12 12.58
C VAL A 275 5.74 -11.57 13.91
N ALA A 276 6.52 -12.37 14.66
CA ALA A 276 7.14 -11.93 15.90
C ALA A 276 8.15 -10.80 15.68
N ALA A 277 9.02 -10.92 14.68
CA ALA A 277 10.00 -9.89 14.33
C ALA A 277 9.33 -8.59 13.85
N TYR A 278 8.27 -8.70 13.06
CA TYR A 278 7.46 -7.57 12.62
C TYR A 278 6.86 -6.81 13.83
N TYR A 279 6.21 -7.53 14.75
CA TYR A 279 5.65 -6.90 15.95
C TYR A 279 6.74 -6.19 16.78
N GLU A 280 7.87 -6.85 17.03
CA GLU A 280 8.99 -6.25 17.76
C GLU A 280 9.54 -4.98 17.08
N ALA A 281 9.56 -4.96 15.75
CA ALA A 281 10.03 -3.80 15.00
C ALA A 281 9.10 -2.58 15.19
N ILE A 282 7.79 -2.78 15.31
CA ILE A 282 6.80 -1.69 15.28
C ILE A 282 6.24 -1.30 16.67
N ARG A 283 6.28 -2.18 17.68
CA ARG A 283 5.55 -2.00 18.96
C ARG A 283 5.91 -0.74 19.75
N LYS A 284 7.09 -0.17 19.53
CA LYS A 284 7.53 1.07 20.18
C LYS A 284 7.07 2.35 19.48
N TYR A 285 6.67 2.26 18.23
CA TYR A 285 6.24 3.39 17.42
C TYR A 285 4.74 3.67 17.59
N ASN A 286 4.31 4.86 17.24
CA ASN A 286 2.90 5.28 17.25
C ASN A 286 2.17 4.74 16.02
N VAL A 287 2.06 3.42 15.87
CA VAL A 287 1.33 2.79 14.77
C VAL A 287 -0.17 2.95 15.01
N LEU A 288 -0.81 3.79 14.21
CA LEU A 288 -2.25 4.07 14.30
C LEU A 288 -3.09 2.90 13.81
N ALA A 289 -2.66 2.28 12.71
CA ALA A 289 -3.31 1.12 12.14
C ALA A 289 -2.39 0.37 11.17
N ILE A 290 -2.69 -0.92 10.98
CA ILE A 290 -2.22 -1.74 9.88
C ILE A 290 -3.42 -2.02 8.98
N MET A 291 -3.31 -1.68 7.69
CA MET A 291 -4.35 -1.89 6.68
C MET A 291 -3.98 -3.07 5.78
N TYR A 292 -4.96 -3.88 5.42
CA TYR A 292 -4.77 -5.04 4.55
C TYR A 292 -6.08 -5.45 3.85
N GLY A 293 -6.01 -6.30 2.81
CA GLY A 293 -7.12 -6.86 2.04
C GLY A 293 -7.21 -8.37 2.14
N HIS A 294 -7.18 -9.07 1.00
CA HIS A 294 -7.01 -10.52 0.86
C HIS A 294 -8.22 -11.39 1.20
N THR A 295 -8.98 -11.06 2.24
CA THR A 295 -10.06 -11.95 2.71
C THR A 295 -11.41 -11.63 2.12
N HIS A 296 -11.55 -10.53 1.39
CA HIS A 296 -12.79 -10.01 0.81
C HIS A 296 -13.92 -9.87 1.83
N VAL A 297 -13.56 -9.59 3.09
CA VAL A 297 -14.52 -9.38 4.18
C VAL A 297 -14.01 -8.31 5.10
N ARG A 298 -14.80 -7.27 5.31
CA ARG A 298 -14.47 -6.26 6.32
C ARG A 298 -14.28 -6.89 7.69
N ASN A 299 -13.13 -6.62 8.30
CA ASN A 299 -12.86 -7.01 9.67
C ASN A 299 -11.98 -5.96 10.35
N ILE A 300 -12.43 -5.44 11.50
CA ILE A 300 -11.67 -4.48 12.30
C ILE A 300 -11.46 -5.07 13.68
N GLN A 301 -10.21 -5.18 14.09
CA GLN A 301 -9.79 -5.79 15.33
C GLN A 301 -8.51 -5.15 15.86
N HIS A 302 -8.08 -5.51 17.08
CA HIS A 302 -6.77 -5.14 17.60
C HIS A 302 -5.84 -6.34 17.66
N TRP A 303 -4.55 -6.08 17.59
CA TRP A 303 -3.49 -7.08 17.64
C TRP A 303 -2.39 -6.66 18.61
N ASN A 304 -1.99 -7.57 19.50
CA ASN A 304 -0.94 -7.34 20.50
C ASN A 304 0.35 -8.13 20.24
N GLY A 305 0.54 -8.61 19.00
CA GLY A 305 1.69 -9.40 18.61
C GLY A 305 1.51 -10.92 18.74
N THR A 306 0.65 -11.38 19.67
CA THR A 306 0.41 -12.80 19.93
C THR A 306 -1.05 -13.20 19.74
N GLN A 307 -1.96 -12.26 19.89
CA GLN A 307 -3.40 -12.49 19.85
C GLN A 307 -4.09 -11.43 19.02
N ARG A 308 -5.14 -11.82 18.32
CA ARG A 308 -6.11 -10.93 17.67
C ARG A 308 -7.38 -10.83 18.50
N LYS A 309 -8.21 -9.83 18.20
CA LYS A 309 -9.49 -9.57 18.90
C LYS A 309 -9.30 -9.30 20.40
N VAL A 310 -8.22 -8.62 20.73
CA VAL A 310 -7.97 -8.09 22.07
C VAL A 310 -8.56 -6.69 22.19
N ASP A 311 -8.82 -6.26 23.43
CA ASP A 311 -9.41 -4.92 23.66
C ASP A 311 -8.42 -3.78 23.40
N GLN A 312 -7.13 -4.07 23.46
CA GLN A 312 -6.04 -3.10 23.26
C GLN A 312 -4.94 -3.70 22.41
N GLY A 313 -4.33 -2.87 21.57
CA GLY A 313 -3.26 -3.26 20.68
C GLY A 313 -3.22 -2.36 19.45
N ILE A 314 -2.52 -2.80 18.44
CA ILE A 314 -2.46 -2.10 17.14
C ILE A 314 -3.77 -2.39 16.38
N PRO A 315 -4.52 -1.36 15.95
CA PRO A 315 -5.69 -1.54 15.11
C PRO A 315 -5.34 -2.23 13.79
N LEU A 316 -6.08 -3.26 13.44
CA LEU A 316 -6.01 -3.96 12.17
C LEU A 316 -7.28 -3.66 11.36
N LEU A 317 -7.12 -3.09 10.18
CA LEU A 317 -8.20 -2.70 9.29
C LEU A 317 -8.19 -3.60 8.05
N ASN A 318 -9.02 -4.65 8.05
CA ASN A 318 -9.24 -5.45 6.85
C ASN A 318 -10.27 -4.75 5.97
N ILE A 319 -9.83 -4.31 4.81
CA ILE A 319 -10.65 -3.68 3.80
C ILE A 319 -11.40 -4.80 3.06
N ASP A 320 -12.71 -4.63 2.85
CA ASP A 320 -13.48 -5.54 2.00
C ASP A 320 -13.03 -5.41 0.54
N ASN A 321 -13.39 -6.36 -0.32
CA ASN A 321 -13.15 -6.19 -1.74
C ASN A 321 -13.86 -4.93 -2.24
N SER A 322 -13.15 -4.13 -3.02
CA SER A 322 -13.68 -2.83 -3.45
C SER A 322 -14.28 -2.86 -4.85
N SER A 323 -13.87 -3.80 -5.71
CA SER A 323 -14.43 -3.93 -7.06
C SER A 323 -14.23 -5.30 -7.71
N HIS A 324 -14.13 -6.37 -6.93
CA HIS A 324 -13.96 -7.72 -7.47
C HIS A 324 -15.05 -8.06 -8.50
N PHE A 325 -14.67 -8.64 -9.63
CA PHE A 325 -15.53 -8.87 -10.79
C PHE A 325 -16.73 -9.81 -10.54
N SER A 326 -16.67 -10.68 -9.51
CA SER A 326 -17.78 -11.54 -9.11
C SER A 326 -18.83 -10.84 -8.26
N GLY A 327 -18.66 -9.58 -8.03
CA GLY A 327 -19.22 -8.73 -7.03
C GLY A 327 -20.58 -8.46 -6.82
N GLY A 328 -21.31 -7.70 -6.39
CA GLY A 328 -22.54 -7.23 -5.88
C GLY A 328 -22.34 -6.46 -4.59
N ASN A 329 -21.84 -7.12 -3.55
CA ASN A 329 -21.54 -6.47 -2.28
C ASN A 329 -20.07 -6.12 -2.23
N GLN A 330 -19.75 -4.82 -2.17
CA GLN A 330 -18.38 -4.31 -2.15
C GLN A 330 -18.31 -3.11 -1.22
N ALA A 331 -17.11 -2.81 -0.70
CA ALA A 331 -16.93 -1.68 0.18
C ALA A 331 -15.50 -1.14 0.15
N PHE A 332 -15.34 0.08 0.66
CA PHE A 332 -14.04 0.69 0.95
C PHE A 332 -14.13 1.58 2.19
N PHE A 333 -12.98 1.98 2.73
CA PHE A 333 -12.93 2.88 3.87
C PHE A 333 -12.62 4.32 3.45
N TYR A 334 -13.35 5.25 4.06
CA TYR A 334 -12.98 6.65 4.18
C TYR A 334 -12.34 6.88 5.54
N ILE A 335 -11.12 7.36 5.55
CA ILE A 335 -10.29 7.51 6.73
C ILE A 335 -9.94 8.98 6.95
N GLU A 336 -10.11 9.43 8.19
CA GLU A 336 -9.73 10.75 8.67
C GLU A 336 -8.79 10.61 9.86
N ILE A 337 -7.72 11.38 9.87
CA ILE A 337 -6.75 11.42 10.98
C ILE A 337 -6.55 12.88 11.37
N ASP A 338 -6.83 13.20 12.60
CA ASP A 338 -6.48 14.47 13.22
C ASP A 338 -5.49 14.26 14.39
N SER A 339 -5.17 15.31 15.15
CA SER A 339 -4.24 15.21 16.27
C SER A 339 -4.74 14.36 17.44
N LYS A 340 -6.00 13.92 17.44
CA LYS A 340 -6.63 13.20 18.55
C LYS A 340 -7.01 11.77 18.21
N GLU A 341 -7.53 11.55 17.00
CA GLU A 341 -8.05 10.23 16.61
C GLU A 341 -7.83 9.92 15.12
N LEU A 342 -7.72 8.64 14.83
CA LEU A 342 -7.97 8.03 13.53
C LEU A 342 -9.43 7.59 13.51
N ARG A 343 -10.18 8.02 12.51
CA ARG A 343 -11.59 7.72 12.32
C ARG A 343 -11.78 6.99 11.00
N VAL A 344 -12.44 5.84 11.05
CA VAL A 344 -12.72 4.99 9.90
C VAL A 344 -14.21 4.92 9.69
N ARG A 345 -14.66 5.15 8.48
CA ARG A 345 -16.03 4.94 8.01
C ARG A 345 -16.02 4.08 6.76
N GLU A 346 -17.11 3.39 6.52
CA GLU A 346 -17.25 2.50 5.38
C GLU A 346 -18.33 2.99 4.43
N VAL A 347 -17.98 3.02 3.15
CA VAL A 347 -18.90 3.21 2.03
C VAL A 347 -19.06 1.87 1.34
N ALA A 348 -20.29 1.46 1.10
CA ALA A 348 -20.60 0.15 0.53
C ALA A 348 -21.59 0.25 -0.61
N THR A 349 -21.62 -0.79 -1.45
CA THR A 349 -22.62 -1.01 -2.49
C THR A 349 -23.20 -2.40 -2.38
N LYS A 350 -24.37 -2.60 -3.02
CA LYS A 350 -25.02 -3.91 -3.20
C LYS A 350 -25.34 -4.19 -4.67
N ASP A 351 -24.92 -3.30 -5.57
CA ASP A 351 -25.31 -3.29 -6.97
C ASP A 351 -24.17 -2.86 -7.90
N SER A 352 -22.93 -3.27 -7.58
CA SER A 352 -21.76 -2.98 -8.40
C SER A 352 -21.52 -1.48 -8.60
N TRP A 353 -21.69 -0.68 -7.54
CA TRP A 353 -21.51 0.77 -7.52
C TRP A 353 -22.47 1.60 -8.39
N ASN A 354 -23.58 1.01 -8.86
CA ASN A 354 -24.65 1.82 -9.45
C ASN A 354 -25.27 2.77 -8.41
N SER A 355 -25.31 2.31 -7.15
CA SER A 355 -25.58 3.13 -5.98
C SER A 355 -24.61 2.80 -4.85
N HIS A 356 -24.49 3.70 -3.88
CA HIS A 356 -23.69 3.48 -2.69
C HIS A 356 -24.40 4.02 -1.44
N PHE A 357 -23.97 3.55 -0.28
CA PHE A 357 -24.45 4.02 1.01
C PHE A 357 -23.33 3.99 2.05
N TRP A 358 -23.44 4.86 3.04
CA TRP A 358 -22.61 4.80 4.22
C TRP A 358 -23.15 3.75 5.18
N THR A 359 -22.31 2.85 5.66
CA THR A 359 -22.72 1.97 6.74
C THR A 359 -22.79 2.75 8.07
N PRO A 360 -23.62 2.34 9.04
CA PRO A 360 -23.72 3.05 10.32
C PRO A 360 -22.51 2.83 11.22
N SER A 361 -21.53 2.06 10.78
CA SER A 361 -20.34 1.74 11.57
C SER A 361 -19.32 2.86 11.53
N ILE A 362 -18.84 3.27 12.69
CA ILE A 362 -17.74 4.22 12.87
C ILE A 362 -16.75 3.61 13.84
N TRP A 363 -15.50 3.50 13.43
CA TRP A 363 -14.42 3.07 14.32
C TRP A 363 -13.51 4.25 14.62
N ARG A 364 -13.12 4.39 15.89
CA ARG A 364 -12.31 5.49 16.40
C ARG A 364 -11.14 4.92 17.19
N PHE A 365 -9.95 5.35 16.85
CA PHE A 365 -8.72 4.93 17.51
C PHE A 365 -7.95 6.18 17.95
N PRO A 366 -7.54 6.29 19.22
CA PRO A 366 -6.83 7.46 19.70
C PRO A 366 -5.44 7.56 19.05
N VAL A 367 -5.07 8.75 18.62
CA VAL A 367 -3.68 9.09 18.32
C VAL A 367 -2.95 9.25 19.65
N ARG A 368 -1.93 8.44 19.88
CA ARG A 368 -1.18 8.52 21.14
C ARG A 368 -0.41 9.83 21.17
N SER A 369 -0.69 10.67 22.14
CA SER A 369 0.22 11.74 22.55
C SER A 369 1.26 11.11 23.48
N VAL A 370 2.53 11.25 23.15
CA VAL A 370 3.65 10.82 24.02
C VAL A 370 3.91 11.90 25.06
#